data_bb7aa25ecddf8210f4ad2004cf56dc65
#
_entry.id   bb7aa25ecddf8210f4ad2004cf56dc65
#
_cell.length_a   1.000
_cell.length_b   1.000
_cell.length_c   1.000
_cell.angle_alpha   90.00
_cell.angle_beta   90.00
_cell.angle_gamma   90.00
#
_symmetry.space_group_name_H-M   'P 1'
#
loop_
_entity.id
_entity.type
_entity.pdbx_description
1 polymer ?
#
loop_
_entity_poly.entity_id
_entity_poly.type
_entity_poly.pdbx_seq_one_letter_code
_entity_poly.pdbx_strand_id
1 'polypeptide(L)'
;DLCRGPHILNTGQVKHVKLLSVAGAYWRGDQERPMLQRIYGTAFTTRDELDGYLKQLEEAKRRDHRVLGRQLKLFHIDEEVGQGLVLWTPEGSIIRDELQAFISDELKKQGYSQVHTPHIGKLDLYRTSGHFPYYQDSQYPPLIDHEHLKKLSDDGCTCGELSNQMQAGEVDGYLLKPMNCPHHIKIFASQQHSYRDLPIRLAEFGTVYRW
;
A
#
# COMPACT_ATOMS: atom_id res chain seq x y z
N ASP A 1 5.43 32.88 -4.48
CA ASP A 1 4.39 31.91 -4.53
C ASP A 1 3.73 31.66 -3.17
N LEU A 2 2.48 31.25 -3.15
CA LEU A 2 1.76 31.02 -1.90
C LEU A 2 2.31 29.79 -1.19
N CYS A 3 2.74 29.97 0.07
CA CYS A 3 3.08 28.87 0.95
C CYS A 3 2.41 29.07 2.31
N ARG A 4 2.42 28.02 3.14
CA ARG A 4 1.77 28.07 4.46
C ARG A 4 2.61 28.76 5.54
N GLY A 5 3.84 29.20 5.21
CA GLY A 5 4.75 29.72 6.21
C GLY A 5 5.06 28.75 7.37
N PRO A 6 5.81 29.14 8.39
CA PRO A 6 6.45 30.44 8.56
C PRO A 6 7.61 30.66 7.57
N HIS A 7 8.01 31.91 7.38
CA HIS A 7 9.12 32.30 6.52
C HIS A 7 10.24 32.91 7.33
N ILE A 8 11.48 32.75 6.86
CA ILE A 8 12.62 33.51 7.36
C ILE A 8 12.56 34.96 6.84
N LEU A 9 13.08 35.89 7.59
CA LEU A 9 13.06 37.32 7.25
C LEU A 9 13.89 37.66 6.00
N ASN A 10 14.99 36.98 5.81
CA ASN A 10 15.82 37.11 4.61
C ASN A 10 16.61 35.83 4.33
N THR A 11 16.95 35.62 3.07
CA THR A 11 17.68 34.43 2.60
C THR A 11 19.12 34.34 3.12
N GLY A 12 19.71 35.44 3.58
CA GLY A 12 21.05 35.44 4.17
C GLY A 12 21.16 34.69 5.49
N GLN A 13 20.01 34.34 6.12
CA GLN A 13 20.00 33.49 7.31
C GLN A 13 20.27 32.01 6.99
N VAL A 14 20.09 31.60 5.74
CA VAL A 14 20.29 30.22 5.28
C VAL A 14 21.54 30.15 4.42
N LYS A 15 22.67 29.75 5.04
CA LYS A 15 24.01 29.77 4.38
C LYS A 15 24.35 28.42 3.70
N HIS A 16 23.85 27.33 4.23
CA HIS A 16 24.21 25.98 3.79
C HIS A 16 23.05 25.34 3.05
N VAL A 17 22.96 25.63 1.74
CA VAL A 17 21.86 25.19 0.86
C VAL A 17 22.41 24.28 -0.24
N LYS A 18 21.65 23.24 -0.58
CA LYS A 18 21.91 22.39 -1.75
C LYS A 18 20.61 22.16 -2.53
N LEU A 19 20.66 22.44 -3.82
CA LEU A 19 19.61 22.01 -4.74
C LEU A 19 19.82 20.54 -5.10
N LEU A 20 18.75 19.73 -5.00
CA LEU A 20 18.81 18.27 -5.10
C LEU A 20 18.29 17.77 -6.45
N SER A 21 17.11 18.22 -6.86
CA SER A 21 16.48 17.76 -8.11
C SER A 21 15.47 18.76 -8.64
N VAL A 22 15.07 18.52 -9.89
CA VAL A 22 14.00 19.26 -10.58
C VAL A 22 12.97 18.24 -11.06
N ALA A 23 11.69 18.54 -10.92
CA ALA A 23 10.59 17.73 -11.43
C ALA A 23 9.49 18.61 -12.03
N GLY A 24 8.71 18.07 -12.97
CA GLY A 24 7.48 18.71 -13.43
C GLY A 24 6.42 18.68 -12.33
N ALA A 25 5.61 19.73 -12.26
CA ALA A 25 4.46 19.78 -11.36
C ALA A 25 3.34 20.61 -12.00
N TYR A 26 2.17 20.04 -12.14
CA TYR A 26 1.00 20.80 -12.60
C TYR A 26 0.55 21.82 -11.54
N TRP A 27 0.18 23.00 -12.02
CA TRP A 27 -0.35 24.05 -11.12
C TRP A 27 -1.55 23.54 -10.33
N ARG A 28 -1.45 23.55 -9.01
CA ARG A 28 -2.45 23.00 -8.07
C ARG A 28 -2.79 21.52 -8.25
N GLY A 29 -1.91 20.74 -8.88
CA GLY A 29 -2.13 19.31 -9.11
C GLY A 29 -3.12 18.99 -10.25
N ASP A 30 -3.53 19.97 -11.01
CA ASP A 30 -4.51 19.84 -12.09
C ASP A 30 -3.79 19.68 -13.42
N GLN A 31 -3.97 18.54 -14.09
CA GLN A 31 -3.29 18.17 -15.34
C GLN A 31 -3.69 19.05 -16.54
N GLU A 32 -4.85 19.69 -16.48
CA GLU A 32 -5.34 20.64 -17.50
C GLU A 32 -4.66 22.00 -17.40
N ARG A 33 -3.87 22.25 -16.35
CA ARG A 33 -3.18 23.49 -16.09
C ARG A 33 -1.71 23.46 -16.53
N PRO A 34 -1.06 24.64 -16.67
CA PRO A 34 0.33 24.71 -17.05
C PRO A 34 1.24 23.88 -16.16
N MET A 35 2.13 23.11 -16.78
CA MET A 35 3.18 22.40 -16.05
C MET A 35 4.30 23.36 -15.67
N LEU A 36 4.60 23.40 -14.38
CA LEU A 36 5.66 24.19 -13.78
C LEU A 36 6.86 23.31 -13.44
N GLN A 37 8.00 23.93 -13.21
CA GLN A 37 9.17 23.26 -12.65
C GLN A 37 9.17 23.35 -11.14
N ARG A 38 9.25 22.20 -10.47
CA ARG A 38 9.43 22.11 -9.02
C ARG A 38 10.89 21.81 -8.71
N ILE A 39 11.55 22.73 -8.04
CA ILE A 39 12.94 22.58 -7.60
C ILE A 39 12.93 22.10 -6.16
N TYR A 40 13.58 20.96 -5.90
CA TYR A 40 13.80 20.41 -4.57
C TYR A 40 15.15 20.80 -4.06
N GLY A 41 15.21 21.21 -2.81
CA GLY A 41 16.44 21.58 -2.14
C GLY A 41 16.35 21.33 -0.65
N THR A 42 17.48 21.40 0.02
CA THR A 42 17.59 21.33 1.47
C THR A 42 18.51 22.41 2.01
N ALA A 43 18.33 22.75 3.27
CA ALA A 43 19.14 23.74 3.96
C ALA A 43 19.41 23.32 5.41
N PHE A 44 20.60 23.62 5.91
CA PHE A 44 21.03 23.28 7.25
C PHE A 44 21.69 24.47 7.92
N THR A 45 21.79 24.43 9.23
CA THR A 45 22.38 25.50 10.04
C THR A 45 23.90 25.52 9.88
N THR A 46 24.52 24.35 9.76
CA THR A 46 25.97 24.20 9.62
C THR A 46 26.32 23.45 8.33
N ARG A 47 27.59 23.63 7.90
CA ARG A 47 28.12 22.91 6.75
C ARG A 47 28.22 21.40 7.00
N ASP A 48 28.61 21.02 8.21
CA ASP A 48 28.81 19.62 8.60
C ASP A 48 27.46 18.84 8.56
N GLU A 49 26.39 19.47 9.03
CA GLU A 49 25.04 18.89 8.91
C GLU A 49 24.63 18.67 7.45
N LEU A 50 24.87 19.64 6.58
CA LEU A 50 24.58 19.50 5.16
C LEU A 50 25.39 18.36 4.53
N ASP A 51 26.70 18.32 4.79
CA ASP A 51 27.58 17.29 4.23
C ASP A 51 27.24 15.90 4.79
N GLY A 52 26.85 15.81 6.07
CA GLY A 52 26.31 14.59 6.68
C GLY A 52 25.04 14.10 5.98
N TYR A 53 24.10 15.00 5.73
CA TYR A 53 22.88 14.68 5.01
C TYR A 53 23.14 14.25 3.56
N LEU A 54 24.02 14.89 2.84
CA LEU A 54 24.38 14.52 1.48
C LEU A 54 25.01 13.12 1.43
N LYS A 55 25.88 12.78 2.38
CA LYS A 55 26.42 11.43 2.53
C LYS A 55 25.33 10.39 2.81
N GLN A 56 24.35 10.72 3.65
CA GLN A 56 23.20 9.84 3.88
C GLN A 56 22.38 9.60 2.59
N LEU A 57 22.18 10.63 1.78
CA LEU A 57 21.48 10.49 0.50
C LEU A 57 22.25 9.60 -0.50
N GLU A 58 23.56 9.74 -0.56
CA GLU A 58 24.40 8.88 -1.41
C GLU A 58 24.37 7.42 -0.93
N GLU A 59 24.49 7.22 0.37
CA GLU A 59 24.40 5.89 0.99
C GLU A 59 23.00 5.27 0.78
N ALA A 60 21.92 6.04 0.90
CA ALA A 60 20.57 5.59 0.64
C ALA A 60 20.39 5.13 -0.83
N LYS A 61 20.97 5.86 -1.80
CA LYS A 61 20.96 5.44 -3.21
C LYS A 61 21.73 4.14 -3.43
N ARG A 62 22.89 4.00 -2.78
CA ARG A 62 23.71 2.77 -2.86
C ARG A 62 23.01 1.58 -2.25
N ARG A 63 22.21 1.81 -1.19
CA ARG A 63 21.43 0.78 -0.48
C ARG A 63 20.01 0.60 -1.02
N ASP A 64 19.69 1.13 -2.19
CA ASP A 64 18.37 0.94 -2.81
C ASP A 64 18.11 -0.57 -2.99
N HIS A 65 17.00 -1.05 -2.43
CA HIS A 65 16.63 -2.46 -2.47
C HIS A 65 16.50 -3.01 -3.89
N ARG A 66 16.13 -2.17 -4.88
CA ARG A 66 16.03 -2.56 -6.29
C ARG A 66 17.39 -2.86 -6.89
N VAL A 67 18.40 -2.08 -6.49
CA VAL A 67 19.79 -2.27 -6.92
C VAL A 67 20.38 -3.50 -6.23
N LEU A 68 20.32 -3.53 -4.90
CA LEU A 68 20.85 -4.63 -4.09
C LEU A 68 20.12 -5.94 -4.37
N GLY A 69 18.81 -5.91 -4.48
CA GLY A 69 18.00 -7.10 -4.77
C GLY A 69 18.39 -7.77 -6.10
N ARG A 70 18.67 -6.95 -7.13
CA ARG A 70 19.17 -7.47 -8.41
C ARG A 70 20.61 -7.99 -8.33
N GLN A 71 21.52 -7.22 -7.69
CA GLN A 71 22.92 -7.59 -7.54
C GLN A 71 23.10 -8.88 -6.73
N LEU A 72 22.34 -9.02 -5.66
CA LEU A 72 22.38 -10.17 -4.75
C LEU A 72 21.41 -11.28 -5.16
N LYS A 73 20.68 -11.09 -6.27
CA LYS A 73 19.68 -12.05 -6.79
C LYS A 73 18.62 -12.44 -5.76
N LEU A 74 18.13 -11.49 -4.95
CA LEU A 74 17.20 -11.74 -3.86
C LEU A 74 15.77 -11.98 -4.35
N PHE A 75 15.41 -11.41 -5.48
CA PHE A 75 14.10 -11.55 -6.09
C PHE A 75 14.15 -11.33 -7.59
N HIS A 76 13.14 -11.83 -8.27
CA HIS A 76 12.92 -11.67 -9.70
C HIS A 76 11.51 -11.18 -9.97
N ILE A 77 11.36 -10.34 -10.98
CA ILE A 77 10.06 -9.90 -11.53
C ILE A 77 10.02 -10.39 -12.96
N ASP A 78 9.02 -11.18 -13.27
CA ASP A 78 8.82 -11.80 -14.58
C ASP A 78 7.55 -11.26 -15.22
N GLU A 79 7.61 -10.96 -16.52
CA GLU A 79 6.47 -10.39 -17.26
C GLU A 79 5.33 -11.41 -17.44
N GLU A 80 5.66 -12.70 -17.55
CA GLU A 80 4.64 -13.75 -17.64
C GLU A 80 3.90 -13.98 -16.32
N VAL A 81 4.56 -13.70 -15.19
CA VAL A 81 3.91 -13.73 -13.86
C VAL A 81 3.09 -12.47 -13.63
N GLY A 82 3.59 -11.32 -14.06
CA GLY A 82 2.92 -10.04 -14.00
C GLY A 82 3.72 -8.96 -13.27
N GLN A 83 3.51 -7.71 -13.66
CA GLN A 83 4.17 -6.56 -13.05
C GLN A 83 3.79 -6.41 -11.58
N GLY A 84 4.81 -6.20 -10.72
CA GLY A 84 4.59 -6.03 -9.28
C GLY A 84 4.43 -7.34 -8.51
N LEU A 85 4.36 -8.50 -9.19
CA LEU A 85 4.32 -9.81 -8.57
C LEU A 85 5.75 -10.36 -8.42
N VAL A 86 6.26 -10.32 -7.20
CA VAL A 86 7.66 -10.61 -6.90
C VAL A 86 7.87 -12.08 -6.63
N LEU A 87 8.78 -12.70 -7.39
CA LEU A 87 9.29 -14.04 -7.15
C LEU A 87 10.52 -13.97 -6.24
N TRP A 88 10.40 -14.51 -5.04
CA TRP A 88 11.51 -14.56 -4.09
C TRP A 88 12.40 -15.76 -4.36
N THR A 89 13.70 -15.50 -4.48
CA THR A 89 14.71 -16.57 -4.58
C THR A 89 14.98 -17.20 -3.21
N PRO A 90 15.71 -18.32 -3.13
CA PRO A 90 16.09 -18.88 -1.83
C PRO A 90 16.82 -17.89 -0.93
N GLU A 91 17.75 -17.11 -1.47
CA GLU A 91 18.51 -16.08 -0.73
C GLU A 91 17.60 -14.95 -0.23
N GLY A 92 16.68 -14.51 -1.07
CA GLY A 92 15.70 -13.48 -0.70
C GLY A 92 14.70 -13.99 0.34
N SER A 93 14.31 -15.27 0.26
CA SER A 93 13.40 -15.90 1.21
C SER A 93 14.01 -15.97 2.60
N ILE A 94 15.29 -16.31 2.73
CA ILE A 94 16.00 -16.31 4.02
C ILE A 94 15.94 -14.93 4.67
N ILE A 95 16.26 -13.87 3.92
CA ILE A 95 16.21 -12.49 4.46
C ILE A 95 14.80 -12.13 4.89
N ARG A 96 13.81 -12.50 4.08
CA ARG A 96 12.39 -12.23 4.38
C ARG A 96 11.95 -12.95 5.65
N ASP A 97 12.33 -14.21 5.82
CA ASP A 97 11.94 -15.03 6.97
C ASP A 97 12.59 -14.51 8.26
N GLU A 98 13.87 -14.11 8.22
CA GLU A 98 14.57 -13.50 9.35
C GLU A 98 13.92 -12.17 9.77
N LEU A 99 13.58 -11.30 8.81
CA LEU A 99 12.87 -10.06 9.09
C LEU A 99 11.47 -10.32 9.67
N GLN A 100 10.76 -11.32 9.14
CA GLN A 100 9.45 -11.69 9.63
C GLN A 100 9.51 -12.25 11.05
N ALA A 101 10.50 -13.10 11.35
CA ALA A 101 10.74 -13.64 12.68
C ALA A 101 11.04 -12.50 13.67
N PHE A 102 11.94 -11.59 13.32
CA PHE A 102 12.27 -10.43 14.15
C PHE A 102 11.03 -9.58 14.47
N ILE A 103 10.24 -9.20 13.46
CA ILE A 103 9.02 -8.41 13.67
C ILE A 103 7.99 -9.18 14.50
N SER A 104 7.82 -10.50 14.26
CA SER A 104 6.92 -11.33 15.06
C SER A 104 7.28 -11.32 16.55
N ASP A 105 8.56 -11.42 16.86
CA ASP A 105 9.02 -11.42 18.26
C ASP A 105 8.87 -10.05 18.91
N GLU A 106 9.11 -8.97 18.18
CA GLU A 106 8.88 -7.61 18.71
C GLU A 106 7.38 -7.34 18.93
N LEU A 107 6.52 -7.79 18.05
CA LEU A 107 5.06 -7.67 18.21
C LEU A 107 4.56 -8.48 19.43
N LYS A 108 5.05 -9.72 19.62
CA LYS A 108 4.71 -10.52 20.80
C LYS A 108 5.10 -9.82 22.10
N LYS A 109 6.30 -9.22 22.18
CA LYS A 109 6.77 -8.43 23.34
C LYS A 109 5.83 -7.26 23.65
N GLN A 110 5.17 -6.70 22.66
CA GLN A 110 4.20 -5.61 22.78
C GLN A 110 2.76 -6.09 23.02
N GLY A 111 2.55 -7.40 23.20
CA GLY A 111 1.25 -7.99 23.48
C GLY A 111 0.35 -8.18 22.26
N TYR A 112 0.91 -8.25 21.05
CA TYR A 112 0.15 -8.60 19.84
C TYR A 112 0.02 -10.12 19.71
N SER A 113 -1.18 -10.56 19.37
CA SER A 113 -1.48 -11.94 18.96
C SER A 113 -1.48 -12.05 17.45
N GLN A 114 -0.74 -13.01 16.92
CA GLN A 114 -0.67 -13.25 15.48
C GLN A 114 -1.92 -14.01 15.03
N VAL A 115 -2.50 -13.56 13.90
CA VAL A 115 -3.65 -14.18 13.25
C VAL A 115 -3.34 -14.42 11.78
N HIS A 116 -4.15 -15.28 11.15
CA HIS A 116 -4.07 -15.57 9.71
C HIS A 116 -5.48 -15.52 9.13
N THR A 117 -5.63 -14.83 8.01
CA THR A 117 -6.92 -14.68 7.34
C THR A 117 -6.85 -15.15 5.89
N PRO A 118 -7.97 -15.60 5.31
CA PRO A 118 -8.03 -16.02 3.91
C PRO A 118 -7.65 -14.89 2.95
N HIS A 119 -7.18 -15.27 1.75
CA HIS A 119 -6.87 -14.32 0.67
C HIS A 119 -8.11 -13.77 -0.02
N ILE A 120 -9.22 -14.49 0.07
CA ILE A 120 -10.51 -14.13 -0.52
C ILE A 120 -11.59 -14.09 0.56
N GLY A 121 -12.64 -13.31 0.32
CA GLY A 121 -13.84 -13.28 1.17
C GLY A 121 -15.07 -13.03 0.35
N LYS A 122 -16.25 -13.33 0.90
CA LYS A 122 -17.53 -13.04 0.23
C LYS A 122 -17.66 -11.54 -0.04
N LEU A 123 -18.22 -11.20 -1.18
CA LEU A 123 -18.40 -9.82 -1.61
C LEU A 123 -19.23 -9.00 -0.59
N ASP A 124 -20.20 -9.63 0.05
CA ASP A 124 -21.02 -9.03 1.10
C ASP A 124 -20.21 -8.51 2.30
N LEU A 125 -19.13 -9.19 2.66
CA LEU A 125 -18.23 -8.71 3.71
C LEU A 125 -17.63 -7.33 3.36
N TYR A 126 -17.29 -7.15 2.10
CA TYR A 126 -16.68 -5.91 1.60
C TYR A 126 -17.71 -4.82 1.34
N ARG A 127 -18.96 -5.19 0.98
CA ARG A 127 -20.10 -4.24 0.94
C ARG A 127 -20.37 -3.70 2.35
N THR A 128 -20.57 -4.60 3.32
CA THR A 128 -20.83 -4.23 4.72
C THR A 128 -19.77 -3.36 5.32
N SER A 129 -18.49 -3.60 4.98
CA SER A 129 -17.35 -2.83 5.50
C SER A 129 -17.04 -1.57 4.69
N GLY A 130 -17.77 -1.29 3.60
CA GLY A 130 -17.59 -0.12 2.75
C GLY A 130 -16.37 -0.19 1.81
N HIS A 131 -15.66 -1.34 1.74
CA HIS A 131 -14.51 -1.47 0.85
C HIS A 131 -14.93 -1.68 -0.61
N PHE A 132 -16.11 -2.20 -0.86
CA PHE A 132 -16.71 -2.33 -2.17
C PHE A 132 -18.06 -1.57 -2.17
N PRO A 133 -18.37 -0.73 -3.14
CA PRO A 133 -17.59 -0.40 -4.35
C PRO A 133 -16.55 0.74 -4.19
N TYR A 134 -16.36 1.29 -2.98
CA TYR A 134 -15.58 2.53 -2.79
C TYR A 134 -14.16 2.46 -3.38
N TYR A 135 -13.48 1.31 -3.30
CA TYR A 135 -12.13 1.11 -3.84
C TYR A 135 -12.11 0.31 -5.15
N GLN A 136 -13.23 0.18 -5.86
CA GLN A 136 -13.33 -0.71 -7.02
C GLN A 136 -12.31 -0.40 -8.11
N ASP A 137 -11.92 0.87 -8.30
CA ASP A 137 -10.93 1.30 -9.32
C ASP A 137 -9.50 0.79 -9.05
N SER A 138 -9.21 0.38 -7.82
CA SER A 138 -7.91 -0.16 -7.41
C SER A 138 -7.98 -1.61 -6.96
N GLN A 139 -9.10 -2.31 -7.19
CA GLN A 139 -9.32 -3.69 -6.81
C GLN A 139 -9.40 -4.60 -8.03
N TYR A 140 -8.96 -5.85 -7.87
CA TYR A 140 -9.28 -6.87 -8.85
C TYR A 140 -10.79 -7.08 -8.92
N PRO A 141 -11.35 -7.36 -10.12
CA PRO A 141 -12.78 -7.62 -10.26
C PRO A 141 -13.24 -8.78 -9.36
N PRO A 142 -14.48 -8.74 -8.84
CA PRO A 142 -15.03 -9.85 -8.09
C PRO A 142 -15.03 -11.16 -8.88
N LEU A 143 -14.78 -12.25 -8.20
CA LEU A 143 -14.90 -13.60 -8.72
C LEU A 143 -16.36 -14.05 -8.61
N ILE A 144 -17.00 -14.27 -9.73
CA ILE A 144 -18.39 -14.73 -9.82
C ILE A 144 -18.38 -16.17 -10.29
N ASP A 145 -19.30 -17.00 -9.79
CA ASP A 145 -19.41 -18.39 -10.23
C ASP A 145 -19.89 -18.51 -11.68
N HIS A 146 -19.53 -19.63 -12.30
CA HIS A 146 -19.80 -19.86 -13.72
C HIS A 146 -21.29 -19.91 -14.06
N GLU A 147 -22.13 -20.41 -13.16
CA GLU A 147 -23.60 -20.52 -13.41
C GLU A 147 -24.24 -19.13 -13.43
N HIS A 148 -23.84 -18.25 -12.50
CA HIS A 148 -24.28 -16.87 -12.50
C HIS A 148 -23.80 -16.10 -13.73
N LEU A 149 -22.54 -16.27 -14.12
CA LEU A 149 -22.01 -15.63 -15.34
C LEU A 149 -22.78 -16.10 -16.58
N LYS A 150 -23.12 -17.38 -16.67
CA LYS A 150 -23.89 -17.91 -17.78
C LYS A 150 -25.30 -17.32 -17.84
N LYS A 151 -26.02 -17.26 -16.72
CA LYS A 151 -27.33 -16.61 -16.65
C LYS A 151 -27.28 -15.15 -17.09
N LEU A 152 -26.31 -14.40 -16.58
CA LEU A 152 -26.13 -12.99 -16.95
C LEU A 152 -25.82 -12.81 -18.44
N SER A 153 -25.08 -13.75 -19.04
CA SER A 153 -24.79 -13.76 -20.47
C SER A 153 -26.04 -14.09 -21.29
N ASP A 154 -26.82 -15.07 -20.86
CA ASP A 154 -28.06 -15.49 -21.55
C ASP A 154 -29.11 -14.39 -21.48
N ASP A 155 -29.17 -13.63 -20.40
CA ASP A 155 -30.07 -12.49 -20.20
C ASP A 155 -29.60 -11.20 -20.92
N GLY A 156 -28.43 -11.24 -21.59
CA GLY A 156 -27.86 -10.11 -22.32
C GLY A 156 -27.34 -8.96 -21.42
N CYS A 157 -27.00 -9.27 -20.18
CA CYS A 157 -26.56 -8.30 -19.21
C CYS A 157 -25.26 -7.59 -19.64
N THR A 158 -25.24 -6.26 -19.56
CA THR A 158 -24.03 -5.45 -19.84
C THR A 158 -23.09 -5.40 -18.64
N CYS A 159 -21.81 -5.08 -18.87
CA CYS A 159 -20.84 -4.90 -17.78
C CYS A 159 -21.28 -3.83 -16.76
N GLY A 160 -21.98 -2.79 -17.21
CA GLY A 160 -22.52 -1.75 -16.32
C GLY A 160 -23.67 -2.26 -15.44
N GLU A 161 -24.58 -3.02 -16.01
CA GLU A 161 -25.68 -3.65 -15.27
C GLU A 161 -25.16 -4.67 -14.26
N LEU A 162 -24.18 -5.49 -14.65
CA LEU A 162 -23.52 -6.43 -13.75
C LEU A 162 -22.88 -5.71 -12.56
N SER A 163 -22.18 -4.59 -12.81
CA SER A 163 -21.59 -3.77 -11.75
C SER A 163 -22.64 -3.24 -10.78
N ASN A 164 -23.78 -2.74 -11.31
CA ASN A 164 -24.88 -2.24 -10.50
C ASN A 164 -25.53 -3.36 -9.68
N GLN A 165 -25.76 -4.53 -10.26
CA GLN A 165 -26.33 -5.69 -9.57
C GLN A 165 -25.39 -6.22 -8.46
N MET A 166 -24.07 -6.22 -8.71
CA MET A 166 -23.08 -6.54 -7.68
C MET A 166 -23.11 -5.52 -6.54
N GLN A 167 -23.24 -4.24 -6.83
CA GLN A 167 -23.35 -3.19 -5.79
C GLN A 167 -24.66 -3.30 -5.00
N ALA A 168 -25.77 -3.59 -5.67
CA ALA A 168 -27.07 -3.79 -5.04
C ALA A 168 -27.18 -5.08 -4.21
N GLY A 169 -26.26 -6.02 -4.36
CA GLY A 169 -26.29 -7.31 -3.66
C GLY A 169 -27.11 -8.39 -4.35
N GLU A 170 -27.53 -8.16 -5.59
CA GLU A 170 -28.32 -9.10 -6.39
C GLU A 170 -27.46 -10.23 -6.95
N VAL A 171 -26.16 -9.94 -7.17
CA VAL A 171 -25.16 -10.92 -7.59
C VAL A 171 -24.13 -11.10 -6.49
N ASP A 172 -23.99 -12.32 -6.00
CA ASP A 172 -22.97 -12.68 -5.01
C ASP A 172 -21.66 -13.11 -5.69
N GLY A 173 -20.58 -13.14 -4.92
CA GLY A 173 -19.27 -13.53 -5.41
C GLY A 173 -18.22 -13.46 -4.30
N TYR A 174 -16.98 -13.58 -4.73
CA TYR A 174 -15.81 -13.46 -3.86
C TYR A 174 -14.90 -12.34 -4.36
N LEU A 175 -14.20 -11.71 -3.44
CA LEU A 175 -13.24 -10.67 -3.75
C LEU A 175 -11.87 -11.04 -3.16
N LEU A 176 -10.80 -10.80 -3.92
CA LEU A 176 -9.45 -10.78 -3.36
C LEU A 176 -9.35 -9.65 -2.34
N LYS A 177 -8.93 -9.94 -1.12
CA LYS A 177 -8.95 -8.96 -0.04
C LYS A 177 -8.07 -7.74 -0.35
N PRO A 178 -8.62 -6.53 -0.41
CA PRO A 178 -7.84 -5.30 -0.60
C PRO A 178 -7.21 -4.81 0.71
N MET A 179 -7.74 -5.25 1.85
CA MET A 179 -7.31 -4.93 3.21
C MET A 179 -7.63 -6.08 4.16
N ASN A 180 -6.89 -6.18 5.27
CA ASN A 180 -7.11 -7.18 6.31
C ASN A 180 -8.26 -6.81 7.27
N CYS A 181 -8.62 -5.52 7.36
CA CYS A 181 -9.55 -4.99 8.34
C CYS A 181 -10.89 -5.76 8.44
N PRO A 182 -11.60 -6.08 7.35
CA PRO A 182 -12.88 -6.78 7.43
C PRO A 182 -12.77 -8.15 8.10
N HIS A 183 -11.69 -8.88 7.81
CA HIS A 183 -11.44 -10.19 8.41
C HIS A 183 -11.07 -10.08 9.90
N HIS A 184 -10.23 -9.10 10.28
CA HIS A 184 -9.88 -8.86 11.69
C HIS A 184 -11.09 -8.46 12.52
N ILE A 185 -12.01 -7.66 11.97
CA ILE A 185 -13.29 -7.34 12.62
C ILE A 185 -14.13 -8.61 12.83
N LYS A 186 -14.13 -9.54 11.87
CA LYS A 186 -14.84 -10.82 12.05
C LYS A 186 -14.19 -11.72 13.10
N ILE A 187 -12.86 -11.73 13.21
CA ILE A 187 -12.16 -12.41 14.32
C ILE A 187 -12.58 -11.80 15.66
N PHE A 188 -12.53 -10.47 15.78
CA PHE A 188 -12.96 -9.76 16.97
C PHE A 188 -14.43 -10.09 17.34
N ALA A 189 -15.33 -10.05 16.36
CA ALA A 189 -16.76 -10.30 16.55
C ALA A 189 -17.10 -11.79 16.79
N SER A 190 -16.16 -12.72 16.65
CA SER A 190 -16.41 -14.15 16.86
C SER A 190 -16.55 -14.53 18.35
N GLN A 191 -16.19 -13.64 19.25
CA GLN A 191 -16.26 -13.83 20.69
C GLN A 191 -16.87 -12.61 21.37
N GLN A 192 -17.46 -12.81 22.54
CA GLN A 192 -17.91 -11.70 23.38
C GLN A 192 -16.72 -11.11 24.14
N HIS A 193 -16.59 -9.80 24.13
CA HIS A 193 -15.55 -9.06 24.80
C HIS A 193 -16.14 -8.08 25.82
N SER A 194 -15.52 -8.01 26.98
CA SER A 194 -15.76 -6.95 27.95
C SER A 194 -14.87 -5.74 27.63
N TYR A 195 -15.27 -4.56 28.06
CA TYR A 195 -14.39 -3.38 27.98
C TYR A 195 -13.06 -3.58 28.75
N ARG A 196 -13.01 -4.51 29.70
CA ARG A 196 -11.81 -4.86 30.47
C ARG A 196 -10.80 -5.70 29.66
N ASP A 197 -11.24 -6.32 28.58
CA ASP A 197 -10.40 -7.13 27.69
C ASP A 197 -9.64 -6.25 26.68
N LEU A 198 -10.00 -4.96 26.62
CA LEU A 198 -9.40 -4.00 25.69
C LEU A 198 -8.11 -3.37 26.27
N PRO A 199 -7.12 -3.07 25.44
CA PRO A 199 -7.11 -3.21 23.99
C PRO A 199 -6.76 -4.63 23.52
N ILE A 200 -7.49 -5.13 22.51
CA ILE A 200 -7.13 -6.36 21.80
C ILE A 200 -6.20 -6.00 20.66
N ARG A 201 -5.02 -6.63 20.62
CA ARG A 201 -3.98 -6.37 19.63
C ARG A 201 -3.80 -7.59 18.73
N LEU A 202 -4.21 -7.45 17.47
CA LEU A 202 -4.05 -8.49 16.45
C LEU A 202 -3.04 -8.03 15.41
N ALA A 203 -2.19 -8.95 14.94
CA ALA A 203 -1.21 -8.69 13.89
C ALA A 203 -1.23 -9.80 12.85
N GLU A 204 -0.98 -9.47 11.60
CA GLU A 204 -0.92 -10.40 10.49
C GLU A 204 0.09 -9.95 9.44
N PHE A 205 0.87 -10.90 8.91
CA PHE A 205 1.59 -10.72 7.64
C PHE A 205 0.64 -11.05 6.48
N GLY A 206 -0.39 -10.23 6.33
CA GLY A 206 -1.48 -10.48 5.41
C GLY A 206 -1.16 -10.02 3.99
N THR A 207 -1.28 -10.92 3.01
CA THR A 207 -1.23 -10.55 1.60
C THR A 207 -2.51 -9.84 1.21
N VAL A 208 -2.42 -8.64 0.68
CA VAL A 208 -3.54 -7.84 0.15
C VAL A 208 -3.34 -7.61 -1.34
N TYR A 209 -4.44 -7.41 -2.06
CA TYR A 209 -4.46 -7.38 -3.52
C TYR A 209 -5.03 -6.06 -4.02
N ARG A 210 -4.18 -5.31 -4.70
CA ARG A 210 -4.51 -4.07 -5.40
C ARG A 210 -3.67 -3.98 -6.65
N TRP A 211 -4.14 -3.25 -7.63
CA TRP A 211 -3.39 -2.98 -8.83
C TRP A 211 -3.14 -1.49 -9.04
#